data_979e47464ef1de1c35de5f6c0a4c3536
#
_entry.id   979e47464ef1de1c35de5f6c0a4c3536
#
_cell.length_a   1.000
_cell.length_b   1.000
_cell.length_c   1.000
_cell.angle_alpha   90.00
_cell.angle_beta   90.00
_cell.angle_gamma   90.00
#
_symmetry.space_group_name_H-M   'P 1'
#
loop_
_entity.id
_entity.type
_entity.pdbx_description
1 polymer ?
#
loop_
_entity_poly.entity_id
_entity_poly.type
_entity_poly.pdbx_seq_one_letter_code
_entity_poly.pdbx_strand_id
1 'polypeptide(L)'
;MADLSDFPITRRWPVEDPDKLQLFSFPTPNGIKVSVMLEETGLPYEPHRVGLSDADVKSEEFLSLNPNNKIPAIIDPDGPGGAPIGLFESGAILLYLADKTGRFGGSGAEAWKARQWLMWQMGGLGPFMGQMGFWVKLGGKDWDEPKARQRYVDEAKRLLNVVNGALEGREWIAGDYSIADMAIAPWLNAKIGRAHV
;
A
#
# COMPACT_ATOMS: atom_id res chain seq x y z
N MET A 1 -11.60 3.86 -26.11
CA MET A 1 -10.91 2.77 -25.37
C MET A 1 -9.43 3.13 -25.31
N ALA A 2 -8.89 3.18 -24.13
CA ALA A 2 -7.47 3.41 -23.95
C ALA A 2 -6.64 2.24 -24.54
N ASP A 3 -5.49 2.55 -25.12
CA ASP A 3 -4.55 1.52 -25.59
C ASP A 3 -3.55 1.21 -24.47
N LEU A 4 -3.65 0.01 -23.90
CA LEU A 4 -2.75 -0.48 -22.85
C LEU A 4 -1.75 -1.52 -23.37
N SER A 5 -1.58 -1.64 -24.68
CA SER A 5 -0.67 -2.62 -25.32
C SER A 5 0.80 -2.43 -24.95
N ASP A 6 1.19 -1.20 -24.60
CA ASP A 6 2.53 -0.86 -24.11
C ASP A 6 2.85 -1.38 -22.70
N PHE A 7 1.85 -1.97 -22.02
CA PHE A 7 2.03 -2.56 -20.69
C PHE A 7 2.07 -4.10 -20.78
N PRO A 8 3.24 -4.76 -20.81
CA PRO A 8 3.35 -6.22 -20.96
C PRO A 8 2.61 -7.02 -19.89
N ILE A 9 2.37 -6.43 -18.71
CA ILE A 9 1.63 -7.07 -17.61
C ILE A 9 0.22 -7.50 -18.03
N THR A 10 -0.41 -6.81 -18.99
CA THR A 10 -1.75 -7.12 -19.51
C THR A 10 -1.80 -8.45 -20.27
N ARG A 11 -0.66 -8.98 -20.72
CA ARG A 11 -0.57 -10.31 -21.37
C ARG A 11 -0.80 -11.44 -20.38
N ARG A 12 -0.40 -11.26 -19.14
CA ARG A 12 -0.55 -12.26 -18.08
C ARG A 12 -1.83 -12.08 -17.28
N TRP A 13 -2.25 -10.84 -17.07
CA TRP A 13 -3.53 -10.46 -16.46
C TRP A 13 -4.32 -9.64 -17.49
N PRO A 14 -5.10 -10.34 -18.36
CA PRO A 14 -5.86 -9.68 -19.43
C PRO A 14 -6.84 -8.65 -18.88
N VAL A 15 -6.92 -7.52 -19.55
CA VAL A 15 -7.83 -6.41 -19.23
C VAL A 15 -9.16 -6.62 -19.93
N GLU A 16 -10.26 -6.56 -19.19
CA GLU A 16 -11.63 -6.65 -19.73
C GLU A 16 -12.18 -5.26 -20.09
N ASP A 17 -11.86 -4.24 -19.28
CA ASP A 17 -12.31 -2.86 -19.49
C ASP A 17 -11.11 -1.89 -19.46
N PRO A 18 -10.53 -1.57 -20.62
CA PRO A 18 -9.32 -0.74 -20.70
C PRO A 18 -9.55 0.74 -20.35
N ASP A 19 -10.79 1.18 -20.20
CA ASP A 19 -11.10 2.56 -19.79
C ASP A 19 -11.17 2.70 -18.26
N LYS A 20 -11.11 1.59 -17.51
CA LYS A 20 -11.01 1.58 -16.05
C LYS A 20 -9.56 1.56 -15.58
N LEU A 21 -9.33 2.09 -14.38
CA LEU A 21 -8.07 1.92 -13.68
C LEU A 21 -7.81 0.42 -13.40
N GLN A 22 -6.64 -0.09 -13.74
CA GLN A 22 -6.25 -1.48 -13.54
C GLN A 22 -5.49 -1.60 -12.21
N LEU A 23 -5.98 -2.43 -11.28
CA LEU A 23 -5.35 -2.67 -9.98
C LEU A 23 -4.76 -4.07 -9.92
N PHE A 24 -3.44 -4.19 -9.94
CA PHE A 24 -2.70 -5.45 -9.75
C PHE A 24 -2.32 -5.60 -8.27
N SER A 25 -3.04 -6.47 -7.54
CA SER A 25 -2.91 -6.50 -6.08
C SER A 25 -3.21 -7.88 -5.48
N PHE A 26 -2.98 -7.97 -4.16
CA PHE A 26 -3.35 -9.09 -3.28
C PHE A 26 -3.78 -8.54 -1.92
N PRO A 27 -4.66 -9.22 -1.15
CA PRO A 27 -5.16 -8.73 0.13
C PRO A 27 -4.12 -8.80 1.26
N THR A 28 -3.03 -8.06 1.07
CA THR A 28 -2.03 -7.72 2.09
C THR A 28 -2.31 -6.32 2.63
N PRO A 29 -1.71 -5.91 3.76
CA PRO A 29 -1.86 -4.54 4.24
C PRO A 29 -1.54 -3.48 3.18
N ASN A 30 -0.54 -3.68 2.34
CA ASN A 30 -0.21 -2.72 1.28
C ASN A 30 -1.22 -2.74 0.12
N GLY A 31 -1.71 -3.91 -0.27
CA GLY A 31 -2.75 -4.01 -1.31
C GLY A 31 -4.07 -3.37 -0.87
N ILE A 32 -4.45 -3.60 0.39
CA ILE A 32 -5.68 -3.04 0.98
C ILE A 32 -5.67 -1.50 0.97
N LYS A 33 -4.53 -0.83 1.16
CA LYS A 33 -4.42 0.63 1.08
C LYS A 33 -5.05 1.19 -0.20
N VAL A 34 -4.66 0.60 -1.33
CA VAL A 34 -5.10 1.07 -2.65
C VAL A 34 -6.56 0.71 -2.89
N SER A 35 -7.00 -0.50 -2.51
CA SER A 35 -8.42 -0.87 -2.60
C SER A 35 -9.31 0.08 -1.79
N VAL A 36 -8.91 0.41 -0.55
CA VAL A 36 -9.65 1.38 0.28
C VAL A 36 -9.73 2.74 -0.41
N MET A 37 -8.62 3.25 -0.95
CA MET A 37 -8.61 4.54 -1.64
C MET A 37 -9.53 4.55 -2.87
N LEU A 38 -9.54 3.46 -3.66
CA LEU A 38 -10.40 3.36 -4.83
C LEU A 38 -11.89 3.29 -4.45
N GLU A 39 -12.24 2.53 -3.43
CA GLU A 39 -13.61 2.46 -2.90
C GLU A 39 -14.07 3.81 -2.33
N GLU A 40 -13.24 4.48 -1.53
CA GLU A 40 -13.56 5.78 -0.93
C GLU A 40 -13.69 6.91 -1.95
N THR A 41 -12.93 6.85 -3.03
CA THR A 41 -13.03 7.84 -4.11
C THR A 41 -14.19 7.55 -5.07
N GLY A 42 -14.61 6.29 -5.17
CA GLY A 42 -15.59 5.83 -6.14
C GLY A 42 -15.04 5.76 -7.57
N LEU A 43 -13.71 5.76 -7.73
CA LEU A 43 -13.09 5.59 -9.04
C LEU A 43 -13.38 4.18 -9.58
N PRO A 44 -13.92 4.04 -10.80
CA PRO A 44 -14.08 2.74 -11.43
C PRO A 44 -12.72 2.06 -11.63
N TYR A 45 -12.62 0.80 -11.21
CA TYR A 45 -11.40 0.04 -11.39
C TYR A 45 -11.68 -1.43 -11.71
N GLU A 46 -10.69 -2.09 -12.30
CA GLU A 46 -10.68 -3.52 -12.57
C GLU A 46 -9.59 -4.18 -11.71
N PRO A 47 -9.97 -5.11 -10.81
CA PRO A 47 -9.00 -5.77 -9.93
C PRO A 47 -8.40 -7.01 -10.60
N HIS A 48 -7.08 -7.10 -10.61
CA HIS A 48 -6.31 -8.28 -11.02
C HIS A 48 -5.64 -8.90 -9.80
N ARG A 49 -5.96 -10.16 -9.51
CA ARG A 49 -5.32 -10.87 -8.41
C ARG A 49 -3.93 -11.34 -8.81
N VAL A 50 -2.91 -10.77 -8.21
CA VAL A 50 -1.51 -11.18 -8.35
C VAL A 50 -1.10 -11.99 -7.13
N GLY A 51 -0.73 -13.26 -7.32
CA GLY A 51 -0.23 -14.12 -6.22
C GLY A 51 1.11 -13.60 -5.67
N LEU A 52 1.47 -14.04 -4.45
CA LEU A 52 2.73 -13.65 -3.82
C LEU A 52 3.87 -14.63 -4.12
N SER A 53 3.64 -15.61 -4.98
CA SER A 53 4.67 -16.55 -5.41
C SER A 53 5.66 -15.88 -6.37
N ASP A 54 6.89 -16.40 -6.40
CA ASP A 54 7.90 -15.95 -7.36
C ASP A 54 7.43 -16.07 -8.80
N ALA A 55 6.59 -17.07 -9.11
CA ALA A 55 6.02 -17.26 -10.44
C ALA A 55 5.18 -16.07 -10.91
N ASP A 56 4.52 -15.35 -9.99
CA ASP A 56 3.73 -14.18 -10.32
C ASP A 56 4.56 -12.90 -10.20
N VAL A 57 5.07 -12.57 -9.00
CA VAL A 57 5.69 -11.26 -8.76
C VAL A 57 7.07 -11.12 -9.40
N LYS A 58 7.72 -12.21 -9.83
CA LYS A 58 8.99 -12.19 -10.57
C LYS A 58 8.83 -12.53 -12.05
N SER A 59 7.60 -12.65 -12.56
CA SER A 59 7.39 -12.77 -14.00
C SER A 59 7.85 -11.52 -14.75
N GLU A 60 8.30 -11.69 -16.00
CA GLU A 60 8.72 -10.55 -16.83
C GLU A 60 7.59 -9.53 -16.99
N GLU A 61 6.36 -10.01 -17.11
CA GLU A 61 5.19 -9.18 -17.24
C GLU A 61 4.95 -8.33 -16.00
N PHE A 62 5.04 -8.89 -14.79
CA PHE A 62 4.88 -8.12 -13.57
C PHE A 62 6.04 -7.14 -13.36
N LEU A 63 7.28 -7.59 -13.60
CA LEU A 63 8.47 -6.75 -13.44
C LEU A 63 8.50 -5.58 -14.42
N SER A 64 7.82 -5.68 -15.57
CA SER A 64 7.69 -4.56 -16.52
C SER A 64 6.92 -3.38 -15.93
N LEU A 65 5.99 -3.63 -15.00
CA LEU A 65 5.25 -2.59 -14.29
C LEU A 65 5.87 -2.25 -12.94
N ASN A 66 6.35 -3.25 -12.20
CA ASN A 66 6.99 -3.04 -10.89
C ASN A 66 8.31 -3.82 -10.78
N PRO A 67 9.46 -3.19 -11.06
CA PRO A 67 10.77 -3.83 -10.96
C PRO A 67 11.15 -4.25 -9.52
N ASN A 68 10.43 -3.76 -8.50
CA ASN A 68 10.63 -4.16 -7.10
C ASN A 68 9.92 -5.48 -6.73
N ASN A 69 9.24 -6.15 -7.68
CA ASN A 69 8.52 -7.42 -7.49
C ASN A 69 7.52 -7.45 -6.30
N LYS A 70 6.87 -6.35 -6.01
CA LYS A 70 5.91 -6.19 -4.92
C LYS A 70 4.57 -5.67 -5.41
N ILE A 71 3.48 -6.21 -4.85
CA ILE A 71 2.15 -5.60 -5.00
C ILE A 71 1.98 -4.47 -3.96
N PRO A 72 1.09 -3.51 -4.19
CA PRO A 72 0.28 -3.27 -5.37
C PRO A 72 1.00 -2.52 -6.49
N ALA A 73 0.43 -2.59 -7.69
CA ALA A 73 0.73 -1.71 -8.81
C ALA A 73 -0.57 -1.34 -9.53
N ILE A 74 -0.59 -0.24 -10.25
CA ILE A 74 -1.75 0.19 -11.05
C ILE A 74 -1.34 0.60 -12.47
N ILE A 75 -2.29 0.53 -13.40
CA ILE A 75 -2.26 1.28 -14.64
C ILE A 75 -3.50 2.19 -14.64
N ASP A 76 -3.28 3.48 -14.76
CA ASP A 76 -4.36 4.44 -14.99
C ASP A 76 -4.40 4.79 -16.49
N PRO A 77 -5.48 4.44 -17.20
CA PRO A 77 -5.60 4.74 -18.64
C PRO A 77 -5.71 6.23 -18.93
N ASP A 78 -6.16 7.03 -17.96
CA ASP A 78 -6.31 8.48 -18.05
C ASP A 78 -5.37 9.17 -17.06
N GLY A 79 -4.07 9.01 -17.30
CA GLY A 79 -3.01 9.64 -16.52
C GLY A 79 -2.78 11.11 -16.86
N PRO A 80 -1.75 11.73 -16.28
CA PRO A 80 -1.40 13.12 -16.56
C PRO A 80 -1.21 13.38 -18.05
N GLY A 81 -1.93 14.38 -18.56
CA GLY A 81 -1.90 14.71 -20.00
C GLY A 81 -2.76 13.80 -20.87
N GLY A 82 -3.60 12.94 -20.28
CA GLY A 82 -4.50 12.03 -20.98
C GLY A 82 -3.79 10.78 -21.57
N ALA A 83 -2.59 10.47 -21.13
CA ALA A 83 -1.87 9.27 -21.53
C ALA A 83 -1.89 8.22 -20.41
N PRO A 84 -1.92 6.91 -20.74
CA PRO A 84 -1.82 5.87 -19.72
C PRO A 84 -0.53 5.96 -18.91
N ILE A 85 -0.64 5.69 -17.60
CA ILE A 85 0.51 5.67 -16.68
C ILE A 85 0.50 4.41 -15.82
N GLY A 86 1.66 3.75 -15.71
CA GLY A 86 1.89 2.67 -14.75
C GLY A 86 2.56 3.20 -13.48
N LEU A 87 2.07 2.78 -12.32
CA LEU A 87 2.62 3.19 -11.02
C LEU A 87 2.75 1.99 -10.08
N PHE A 88 3.81 1.99 -9.30
CA PHE A 88 4.01 1.11 -8.16
C PHE A 88 4.36 1.94 -6.92
N GLU A 89 4.57 1.28 -5.77
CA GLU A 89 4.63 1.84 -4.42
C GLU A 89 3.26 2.31 -3.91
N SER A 90 2.73 1.60 -2.89
CA SER A 90 1.40 1.90 -2.35
C SER A 90 1.25 3.34 -1.86
N GLY A 91 2.31 3.94 -1.30
CA GLY A 91 2.30 5.34 -0.88
C GLY A 91 2.26 6.31 -2.05
N ALA A 92 3.00 6.05 -3.13
CA ALA A 92 2.97 6.86 -4.34
C ALA A 92 1.60 6.77 -5.04
N ILE A 93 1.02 5.57 -5.08
CA ILE A 93 -0.32 5.36 -5.63
C ILE A 93 -1.37 6.15 -4.83
N LEU A 94 -1.30 6.15 -3.50
CA LEU A 94 -2.21 6.94 -2.66
C LEU A 94 -2.07 8.45 -2.94
N LEU A 95 -0.86 8.95 -3.07
CA LEU A 95 -0.62 10.37 -3.42
C LEU A 95 -1.19 10.69 -4.80
N TYR A 96 -0.90 9.86 -5.77
CA TYR A 96 -1.40 10.03 -7.14
C TYR A 96 -2.94 10.09 -7.19
N LEU A 97 -3.60 9.13 -6.54
CA LEU A 97 -5.06 9.06 -6.52
C LEU A 97 -5.68 10.23 -5.73
N ALA A 98 -5.00 10.71 -4.68
CA ALA A 98 -5.43 11.90 -3.95
C ALA A 98 -5.33 13.16 -4.82
N ASP A 99 -4.23 13.33 -5.54
CA ASP A 99 -4.04 14.45 -6.46
C ASP A 99 -5.03 14.39 -7.64
N LYS A 100 -5.24 13.19 -8.23
CA LYS A 100 -6.19 12.98 -9.34
C LYS A 100 -7.62 13.31 -8.95
N THR A 101 -8.04 12.94 -7.74
CA THR A 101 -9.43 13.10 -7.29
C THR A 101 -9.69 14.38 -6.49
N GLY A 102 -8.63 15.06 -6.05
CA GLY A 102 -8.73 16.19 -5.12
C GLY A 102 -9.25 15.79 -3.73
N ARG A 103 -9.24 14.49 -3.38
CA ARG A 103 -9.80 13.95 -2.13
C ARG A 103 -8.73 13.31 -1.27
N PHE A 104 -8.90 13.39 0.06
CA PHE A 104 -8.09 12.71 1.08
C PHE A 104 -6.61 13.11 1.14
N GLY A 105 -6.14 14.02 0.27
CA GLY A 105 -4.77 14.54 0.28
C GLY A 105 -4.57 15.71 1.25
N GLY A 106 -5.68 16.29 1.74
CA GLY A 106 -5.66 17.53 2.51
C GLY A 106 -5.33 18.75 1.64
N SER A 107 -5.31 19.93 2.26
CA SER A 107 -4.93 21.17 1.60
C SER A 107 -4.01 22.00 2.52
N GLY A 108 -3.19 22.88 1.96
CA GLY A 108 -2.31 23.73 2.75
C GLY A 108 -1.46 22.95 3.77
N ALA A 109 -1.53 23.34 5.04
CA ALA A 109 -0.76 22.67 6.11
C ALA A 109 -1.23 21.24 6.39
N GLU A 110 -2.54 20.95 6.22
CA GLU A 110 -3.10 19.60 6.44
C GLU A 110 -2.56 18.61 5.42
N ALA A 111 -2.35 19.03 4.18
CA ALA A 111 -1.72 18.17 3.16
C ALA A 111 -0.31 17.71 3.57
N TRP A 112 0.46 18.57 4.20
CA TRP A 112 1.79 18.21 4.69
C TRP A 112 1.74 17.29 5.89
N LYS A 113 0.76 17.43 6.78
CA LYS A 113 0.53 16.48 7.88
C LYS A 113 0.18 15.10 7.36
N ALA A 114 -0.75 15.00 6.39
CA ALA A 114 -1.11 13.74 5.77
C ALA A 114 0.09 13.07 5.07
N ARG A 115 0.86 13.84 4.29
CA ARG A 115 2.08 13.34 3.64
C ARG A 115 3.15 12.91 4.63
N GLN A 116 3.37 13.65 5.72
CA GLN A 116 4.32 13.29 6.79
C GLN A 116 3.98 11.93 7.39
N TRP A 117 2.71 11.70 7.76
CA TRP A 117 2.26 10.43 8.32
C TRP A 117 2.29 9.29 7.30
N LEU A 118 1.98 9.58 6.03
CA LEU A 118 2.14 8.61 4.95
C LEU A 118 3.61 8.18 4.82
N MET A 119 4.55 9.12 4.76
CA MET A 119 5.99 8.80 4.66
C MET A 119 6.48 8.06 5.91
N TRP A 120 6.02 8.44 7.09
CA TRP A 120 6.32 7.73 8.33
C TRP A 120 5.82 6.28 8.29
N GLN A 121 4.63 6.05 7.76
CA GLN A 121 4.10 4.70 7.59
C GLN A 121 4.93 3.89 6.59
N MET A 122 5.28 4.48 5.44
CA MET A 122 6.04 3.80 4.38
C MET A 122 7.48 3.49 4.79
N GLY A 123 8.14 4.42 5.49
CA GLY A 123 9.53 4.26 5.92
C GLY A 123 9.72 3.55 7.26
N GLY A 124 8.68 3.47 8.07
CA GLY A 124 8.75 2.93 9.44
C GLY A 124 7.72 1.84 9.72
N LEU A 125 6.46 2.22 9.97
CA LEU A 125 5.45 1.29 10.48
C LEU A 125 5.31 0.03 9.61
N GLY A 126 5.11 0.19 8.31
CA GLY A 126 4.92 -0.93 7.38
C GLY A 126 6.11 -1.89 7.37
N PRO A 127 7.34 -1.43 7.09
CA PRO A 127 8.52 -2.27 7.09
C PRO A 127 8.77 -3.00 8.42
N PHE A 128 8.70 -2.30 9.54
CA PHE A 128 8.98 -2.93 10.85
C PHE A 128 7.87 -3.89 11.30
N MET A 129 6.61 -3.60 11.04
CA MET A 129 5.52 -4.55 11.26
C MET A 129 5.67 -5.78 10.38
N GLY A 130 6.11 -5.62 9.13
CA GLY A 130 6.44 -6.72 8.23
C GLY A 130 7.56 -7.59 8.76
N GLN A 131 8.66 -6.99 9.23
CA GLN A 131 9.78 -7.71 9.85
C GLN A 131 9.36 -8.42 11.13
N MET A 132 8.62 -7.75 12.02
CA MET A 132 8.06 -8.41 13.20
C MET A 132 7.24 -9.64 12.81
N GLY A 133 6.37 -9.50 11.80
CA GLY A 133 5.58 -10.63 11.28
C GLY A 133 6.43 -11.77 10.75
N PHE A 134 7.52 -11.47 10.05
CA PHE A 134 8.47 -12.47 9.58
C PHE A 134 9.09 -13.26 10.75
N TRP A 135 9.58 -12.57 11.76
CA TRP A 135 10.26 -13.18 12.91
C TRP A 135 9.32 -13.89 13.90
N VAL A 136 8.04 -13.51 13.96
CA VAL A 136 7.10 -14.06 14.94
C VAL A 136 6.19 -15.13 14.35
N LYS A 137 5.82 -15.02 13.05
CA LYS A 137 4.78 -15.87 12.45
C LYS A 137 5.19 -16.56 11.14
N LEU A 138 6.18 -16.04 10.44
CA LEU A 138 6.56 -16.52 9.10
C LEU A 138 7.91 -17.25 9.13
N GLY A 139 8.70 -17.09 8.10
CA GLY A 139 9.92 -17.85 7.85
C GLY A 139 10.98 -17.79 8.94
N GLY A 140 11.05 -16.70 9.69
CA GLY A 140 12.04 -16.53 10.78
C GLY A 140 11.60 -17.05 12.14
N LYS A 141 10.35 -17.54 12.27
CA LYS A 141 9.78 -17.95 13.58
C LYS A 141 10.57 -19.08 14.27
N ASP A 142 11.12 -19.98 13.44
CA ASP A 142 11.85 -21.18 13.90
C ASP A 142 13.38 -20.97 13.95
N TRP A 143 13.87 -19.78 13.64
CA TRP A 143 15.29 -19.45 13.70
C TRP A 143 15.69 -19.11 15.14
N ASP A 144 16.84 -19.62 15.57
CA ASP A 144 17.39 -19.35 16.90
C ASP A 144 18.15 -18.01 16.95
N GLU A 145 17.36 -16.94 16.76
CA GLU A 145 17.86 -15.55 16.74
C GLU A 145 16.99 -14.65 17.65
N PRO A 146 17.00 -14.90 18.97
CA PRO A 146 16.10 -14.21 19.90
C PRO A 146 16.36 -12.70 19.96
N LYS A 147 17.60 -12.24 19.79
CA LYS A 147 17.93 -10.80 19.79
C LYS A 147 17.36 -10.07 18.58
N ALA A 148 17.44 -10.69 17.40
CA ALA A 148 16.84 -10.12 16.20
C ALA A 148 15.31 -10.03 16.31
N ARG A 149 14.68 -11.13 16.77
CA ARG A 149 13.23 -11.16 17.02
C ARG A 149 12.80 -10.09 18.02
N GLN A 150 13.48 -9.99 19.15
CA GLN A 150 13.16 -9.02 20.20
C GLN A 150 13.29 -7.58 19.69
N ARG A 151 14.35 -7.27 18.91
CA ARG A 151 14.55 -5.95 18.32
C ARG A 151 13.34 -5.51 17.48
N TYR A 152 12.80 -6.39 16.63
CA TYR A 152 11.64 -6.04 15.78
C TYR A 152 10.33 -5.97 16.56
N VAL A 153 10.17 -6.79 17.61
CA VAL A 153 9.03 -6.70 18.52
C VAL A 153 9.03 -5.37 19.27
N ASP A 154 10.18 -4.96 19.81
CA ASP A 154 10.30 -3.71 20.57
C ASP A 154 10.07 -2.49 19.66
N GLU A 155 10.60 -2.51 18.44
CA GLU A 155 10.38 -1.42 17.49
C GLU A 155 8.91 -1.36 17.04
N ALA A 156 8.26 -2.50 16.79
CA ALA A 156 6.84 -2.53 16.48
C ALA A 156 6.00 -1.94 17.62
N LYS A 157 6.30 -2.28 18.88
CA LYS A 157 5.65 -1.69 20.06
C LYS A 157 5.86 -0.17 20.14
N ARG A 158 7.10 0.29 19.91
CA ARG A 158 7.41 1.71 19.89
C ARG A 158 6.57 2.45 18.85
N LEU A 159 6.48 1.90 17.61
CA LEU A 159 5.71 2.49 16.53
C LEU A 159 4.20 2.49 16.81
N LEU A 160 3.67 1.44 17.43
CA LEU A 160 2.26 1.40 17.88
C LEU A 160 1.98 2.47 18.95
N ASN A 161 2.90 2.69 19.89
CA ASN A 161 2.78 3.76 20.87
C ASN A 161 2.80 5.15 20.23
N VAL A 162 3.57 5.36 19.16
CA VAL A 162 3.54 6.62 18.37
C VAL A 162 2.16 6.84 17.77
N VAL A 163 1.55 5.82 17.16
CA VAL A 163 0.19 5.92 16.62
C VAL A 163 -0.81 6.21 17.74
N ASN A 164 -0.72 5.48 18.84
CA ASN A 164 -1.64 5.65 19.98
C ASN A 164 -1.58 7.07 20.55
N GLY A 165 -0.37 7.60 20.78
CA GLY A 165 -0.19 8.98 21.25
C GLY A 165 -0.66 10.03 20.23
N ALA A 166 -0.48 9.78 18.94
CA ALA A 166 -0.95 10.69 17.89
C ALA A 166 -2.48 10.73 17.78
N LEU A 167 -3.16 9.64 18.10
CA LEU A 167 -4.62 9.51 18.10
C LEU A 167 -5.28 9.92 19.41
N GLU A 168 -4.50 10.29 20.44
CA GLU A 168 -5.07 10.71 21.71
C GLU A 168 -5.97 11.94 21.54
N GLY A 169 -7.27 11.77 21.83
CA GLY A 169 -8.29 12.80 21.66
C GLY A 169 -8.61 13.14 20.20
N ARG A 170 -8.23 12.30 19.24
CA ARG A 170 -8.46 12.51 17.80
C ARG A 170 -9.04 11.26 17.16
N GLU A 171 -9.86 11.47 16.15
CA GLU A 171 -10.42 10.40 15.31
C GLU A 171 -9.43 9.98 14.21
N TRP A 172 -8.71 10.95 13.62
CA TRP A 172 -7.82 10.75 12.47
C TRP A 172 -6.40 11.23 12.74
N ILE A 173 -5.41 10.55 12.17
CA ILE A 173 -3.99 10.75 12.49
C ILE A 173 -3.47 12.12 12.06
N ALA A 174 -3.98 12.65 10.94
CA ALA A 174 -3.54 13.93 10.38
C ALA A 174 -4.51 15.10 10.68
N GLY A 175 -5.61 14.85 11.38
CA GLY A 175 -6.69 15.78 11.67
C GLY A 175 -7.99 15.35 11.01
N ASP A 176 -8.06 15.35 9.69
CA ASP A 176 -9.16 14.78 8.91
C ASP A 176 -8.77 13.41 8.32
N TYR A 177 -9.80 12.61 7.97
CA TYR A 177 -9.59 11.33 7.29
C TYR A 177 -8.83 11.53 5.98
N SER A 178 -7.73 10.80 5.83
CA SER A 178 -6.77 11.05 4.77
C SER A 178 -6.04 9.79 4.30
N ILE A 179 -5.21 9.94 3.28
CA ILE A 179 -4.29 8.90 2.80
C ILE A 179 -3.36 8.37 3.91
N ALA A 180 -3.14 9.13 4.98
CA ALA A 180 -2.37 8.69 6.14
C ALA A 180 -3.10 7.58 6.90
N ASP A 181 -4.39 7.74 7.15
CA ASP A 181 -5.23 6.74 7.82
C ASP A 181 -5.39 5.49 6.96
N MET A 182 -5.63 5.67 5.65
CA MET A 182 -5.70 4.57 4.67
C MET A 182 -4.39 3.77 4.62
N ALA A 183 -3.25 4.42 4.82
CA ALA A 183 -1.95 3.75 4.84
C ALA A 183 -1.69 3.00 6.15
N ILE A 184 -2.11 3.55 7.30
CA ILE A 184 -1.82 3.04 8.64
C ILE A 184 -2.80 1.92 9.04
N ALA A 185 -4.11 2.13 8.86
CA ALA A 185 -5.16 1.24 9.36
C ALA A 185 -5.00 -0.24 8.92
N PRO A 186 -4.66 -0.57 7.66
CA PRO A 186 -4.46 -1.97 7.27
C PRO A 186 -3.35 -2.69 8.04
N TRP A 187 -2.32 -1.97 8.45
CA TRP A 187 -1.22 -2.53 9.24
C TRP A 187 -1.59 -2.75 10.71
N LEU A 188 -2.47 -1.93 11.27
CA LEU A 188 -3.01 -2.12 12.63
C LEU A 188 -4.00 -3.28 12.68
N ASN A 189 -4.80 -3.48 11.65
CA ASN A 189 -5.76 -4.58 11.52
C ASN A 189 -5.15 -5.90 11.04
N ALA A 190 -3.93 -5.89 10.53
CA ALA A 190 -3.24 -7.11 10.13
C ALA A 190 -3.15 -8.06 11.33
N LYS A 191 -3.45 -9.34 11.11
CA LYS A 191 -3.31 -10.40 12.15
C LYS A 191 -1.90 -10.45 12.77
N ILE A 192 -0.94 -9.79 12.16
CA ILE A 192 0.43 -9.60 12.64
C ILE A 192 0.45 -8.66 13.87
N GLY A 193 -0.35 -7.60 13.89
CA GLY A 193 -0.45 -6.66 15.02
C GLY A 193 -1.26 -7.19 16.20
N ARG A 194 -2.06 -8.25 16.03
CA ARG A 194 -2.84 -8.90 17.09
C ARG A 194 -2.10 -10.05 17.81
N ALA A 195 -0.82 -10.26 17.53
CA ALA A 195 -0.02 -11.16 18.35
C ALA A 195 0.26 -10.46 19.66
N HIS A 196 -0.50 -10.84 20.70
CA HIS A 196 -0.43 -10.42 22.09
C HIS A 196 0.80 -9.58 22.43
N VAL A 197 0.59 -8.28 22.48
CA VAL A 197 1.51 -7.34 23.10
C VAL A 197 1.12 -7.22 24.56
#